data_3358527a5ee3f3ea3df7bcbd3ea884d2
#
_entry.id   3358527a5ee3f3ea3df7bcbd3ea884d2
#
_cell.length_a   1.000
_cell.length_b   1.000
_cell.length_c   1.000
_cell.angle_alpha   90.00
_cell.angle_beta   90.00
_cell.angle_gamma   90.00
#
_symmetry.space_group_name_H-M   'P 1'
#
loop_
_entity.id
_entity.type
_entity.pdbx_description
1 polymer ?
#
loop_
_entity_poly.entity_id
_entity_poly.type
_entity_poly.pdbx_seq_one_letter_code
_entity_poly.pdbx_strand_id
1 'polypeptide(L)'
;METLGSLKNVTAAEIYNTVSGTPWNGGRADSSNILDVASANGVFFQYVAADDCHFYNGDACRSYIMVQAEELSQKAILEAIQAGRFYASQGPRIHQITVENDTVTVECSPVSCAVFNSHLVWSDDRCKTGDGMTKIVYPRSDYGDGERFVRVHLTDAQGNQAWSNIIHF
;
A
#
# COMPACT_ATOMS: atom_id res chain seq x y z
N MET A 1 -20.07 -3.55 0.86
CA MET A 1 -19.38 -3.86 -0.42
C MET A 1 -20.12 -3.31 -1.64
N GLU A 2 -21.44 -3.49 -1.75
CA GLU A 2 -22.24 -2.92 -2.87
C GLU A 2 -21.99 -1.42 -3.06
N THR A 3 -21.90 -0.63 -1.99
CA THR A 3 -21.67 0.80 -2.07
C THR A 3 -20.31 1.13 -2.69
N LEU A 4 -19.22 0.45 -2.28
CA LEU A 4 -17.89 0.68 -2.86
C LEU A 4 -17.84 0.28 -4.33
N GLY A 5 -18.44 -0.86 -4.71
CA GLY A 5 -18.49 -1.32 -6.08
C GLY A 5 -19.37 -0.47 -7.01
N SER A 6 -20.27 0.35 -6.46
CA SER A 6 -21.14 1.25 -7.23
C SER A 6 -20.50 2.63 -7.51
N LEU A 7 -19.40 2.97 -6.86
CA LEU A 7 -18.72 4.25 -7.03
C LEU A 7 -18.12 4.32 -8.44
N LYS A 8 -18.58 5.32 -9.20
CA LYS A 8 -18.03 5.63 -10.53
C LYS A 8 -17.04 6.78 -10.40
N ASN A 9 -15.96 6.73 -11.17
CA ASN A 9 -14.92 7.76 -11.19
C ASN A 9 -14.14 7.94 -9.88
N VAL A 10 -14.17 6.96 -8.99
CA VAL A 10 -13.31 6.90 -7.81
C VAL A 10 -12.16 5.94 -8.12
N THR A 11 -10.95 6.47 -8.22
CA THR A 11 -9.75 5.70 -8.59
C THR A 11 -8.85 5.39 -7.40
N ALA A 12 -8.95 6.17 -6.32
CA ALA A 12 -8.13 6.01 -5.14
C ALA A 12 -8.97 5.98 -3.86
N ALA A 13 -8.46 5.28 -2.85
CA ALA A 13 -9.03 5.22 -1.52
C ALA A 13 -7.94 5.43 -0.47
N GLU A 14 -8.30 6.08 0.63
CA GLU A 14 -7.37 6.35 1.72
C GLU A 14 -7.13 5.08 2.53
N ILE A 15 -5.90 4.55 2.45
CA ILE A 15 -5.49 3.37 3.21
C ILE A 15 -5.08 3.73 4.65
N TYR A 16 -4.58 4.95 4.85
CA TYR A 16 -4.16 5.42 6.15
C TYR A 16 -4.38 6.94 6.30
N ASN A 17 -4.92 7.34 7.48
CA ASN A 17 -5.16 8.73 7.85
C ASN A 17 -4.57 9.02 9.22
N THR A 18 -3.57 9.90 9.30
CA THR A 18 -2.84 10.18 10.54
C THR A 18 -3.73 10.71 11.66
N VAL A 19 -4.60 11.66 11.38
CA VAL A 19 -5.49 12.26 12.40
C VAL A 19 -6.52 11.27 12.91
N SER A 20 -6.99 10.36 12.07
CA SER A 20 -7.91 9.30 12.48
C SER A 20 -7.26 8.27 13.42
N GLY A 21 -5.93 8.22 13.50
CA GLY A 21 -5.17 7.40 14.45
C GLY A 21 -5.11 7.93 15.86
N THR A 22 -5.57 9.16 16.08
CA THR A 22 -5.55 9.79 17.41
C THR A 22 -6.58 9.17 18.37
N PRO A 23 -6.33 9.20 19.70
CA PRO A 23 -7.20 8.54 20.67
C PRO A 23 -8.66 8.99 20.62
N TRP A 24 -8.92 10.27 20.39
CA TRP A 24 -10.28 10.80 20.31
C TRP A 24 -11.06 10.36 19.04
N ASN A 25 -10.37 9.88 18.02
CA ASN A 25 -10.96 9.27 16.83
C ASN A 25 -11.09 7.74 16.94
N GLY A 26 -10.71 7.16 18.09
CA GLY A 26 -10.83 5.73 18.34
C GLY A 26 -9.84 4.87 17.57
N GLY A 27 -8.70 5.43 17.12
CA GLY A 27 -7.64 4.68 16.46
C GLY A 27 -8.03 4.11 15.10
N ARG A 28 -8.82 4.82 14.30
CA ARG A 28 -9.35 4.36 13.00
C ARG A 28 -8.48 4.76 11.81
N ALA A 29 -7.17 4.84 12.00
CA ALA A 29 -6.25 5.29 10.95
C ALA A 29 -6.16 4.35 9.77
N ASP A 30 -6.18 3.04 10.01
CA ASP A 30 -5.90 2.00 9.04
C ASP A 30 -7.19 1.45 8.41
N SER A 31 -7.30 1.60 7.09
CA SER A 31 -8.41 1.09 6.28
C SER A 31 -8.00 -0.14 5.46
N SER A 32 -6.80 -0.69 5.65
CA SER A 32 -6.25 -1.76 4.80
C SER A 32 -7.17 -2.97 4.73
N ASN A 33 -7.75 -3.40 5.86
CA ASN A 33 -8.63 -4.57 5.88
C ASN A 33 -9.86 -4.39 4.98
N ILE A 34 -10.56 -3.27 5.05
CA ILE A 34 -11.76 -3.05 4.21
C ILE A 34 -11.40 -2.95 2.73
N LEU A 35 -10.24 -2.38 2.42
CA LEU A 35 -9.73 -2.27 1.05
C LEU A 35 -9.24 -3.62 0.52
N ASP A 36 -8.62 -4.46 1.34
CA ASP A 36 -8.26 -5.84 0.97
C ASP A 36 -9.51 -6.69 0.70
N VAL A 37 -10.56 -6.55 1.53
CA VAL A 37 -11.88 -7.18 1.28
C VAL A 37 -12.52 -6.66 -0.02
N ALA A 38 -12.40 -5.35 -0.32
CA ALA A 38 -12.88 -4.80 -1.59
C ALA A 38 -12.17 -5.43 -2.78
N SER A 39 -10.83 -5.51 -2.72
CA SER A 39 -10.01 -6.10 -3.78
C SER A 39 -10.31 -7.59 -3.98
N ALA A 40 -10.54 -8.34 -2.90
CA ALA A 40 -10.96 -9.74 -2.96
C ALA A 40 -12.30 -9.92 -3.68
N ASN A 41 -13.18 -8.92 -3.64
CA ASN A 41 -14.46 -8.86 -4.35
C ASN A 41 -14.37 -8.20 -5.74
N GLY A 42 -13.15 -7.96 -6.27
CA GLY A 42 -12.92 -7.40 -7.59
C GLY A 42 -13.07 -5.87 -7.68
N VAL A 43 -13.13 -5.16 -6.56
CA VAL A 43 -13.18 -3.70 -6.50
C VAL A 43 -11.79 -3.18 -6.15
N PHE A 44 -11.08 -2.68 -7.13
CA PHE A 44 -9.71 -2.23 -6.99
C PHE A 44 -9.62 -0.71 -6.91
N PHE A 45 -8.85 -0.22 -5.94
CA PHE A 45 -8.47 1.17 -5.78
C PHE A 45 -6.95 1.31 -5.78
N GLN A 46 -6.47 2.48 -6.14
CA GLN A 46 -5.14 2.93 -5.79
C GLN A 46 -5.15 3.39 -4.33
N TYR A 47 -4.03 3.26 -3.61
CA TYR A 47 -4.01 3.54 -2.18
C TYR A 47 -3.24 4.81 -1.87
N VAL A 48 -3.91 5.76 -1.24
CA VAL A 48 -3.31 7.00 -0.75
C VAL A 48 -3.23 6.98 0.76
N ALA A 49 -2.20 7.63 1.33
CA ALA A 49 -2.15 7.95 2.74
C ALA A 49 -2.07 9.47 2.88
N ALA A 50 -2.70 9.99 3.92
CA ALA A 50 -2.75 11.41 4.19
C ALA A 50 -2.64 11.70 5.68
N ASP A 51 -2.16 12.90 5.99
CA ASP A 51 -2.16 13.40 7.36
C ASP A 51 -3.56 13.81 7.82
N ASP A 52 -4.39 14.31 6.91
CA ASP A 52 -5.61 15.06 7.25
C ASP A 52 -5.31 16.20 8.24
N CYS A 53 -4.19 16.91 7.97
CA CYS A 53 -3.52 17.79 8.90
C CYS A 53 -4.38 19.01 9.24
N HIS A 54 -4.56 19.24 10.54
CA HIS A 54 -5.21 20.43 11.10
C HIS A 54 -4.23 21.30 11.89
N PHE A 55 -2.92 21.00 11.79
CA PHE A 55 -1.84 21.64 12.54
C PHE A 55 -1.96 21.50 14.06
N TYR A 56 -2.58 20.40 14.50
CA TYR A 56 -2.50 19.96 15.88
C TYR A 56 -1.14 19.30 16.15
N ASN A 57 -0.81 19.08 17.41
CA ASN A 57 0.51 18.57 17.80
C ASN A 57 0.88 17.24 17.08
N GLY A 58 1.78 17.35 16.11
CA GLY A 58 2.43 16.20 15.46
C GLY A 58 1.59 15.49 14.39
N ASP A 59 0.56 16.14 13.83
CA ASP A 59 -0.29 15.58 12.78
C ASP A 59 0.19 15.91 11.36
N ALA A 60 1.28 16.65 11.19
CA ALA A 60 1.82 17.02 9.89
C ALA A 60 3.03 16.19 9.47
N CYS A 61 3.17 15.97 8.15
CA CYS A 61 4.30 15.29 7.52
C CYS A 61 4.54 13.85 8.00
N ARG A 62 3.47 13.14 8.33
CA ARG A 62 3.51 11.76 8.83
C ARG A 62 3.13 10.74 7.78
N SER A 63 2.08 11.04 7.01
CA SER A 63 1.55 10.15 5.99
C SER A 63 1.41 10.89 4.67
N TYR A 64 1.86 10.28 3.59
CA TYR A 64 1.95 10.91 2.28
C TYR A 64 1.98 9.85 1.17
N ILE A 65 1.91 10.30 -0.08
CA ILE A 65 2.21 9.47 -1.25
C ILE A 65 3.57 9.84 -1.84
N MET A 66 4.29 8.83 -2.30
CA MET A 66 5.53 8.98 -3.08
C MET A 66 5.19 8.78 -4.55
N VAL A 67 5.37 9.82 -5.35
CA VAL A 67 4.97 9.84 -6.77
C VAL A 67 6.18 9.73 -7.67
N GLN A 68 6.14 8.81 -8.62
CA GLN A 68 7.14 8.67 -9.66
C GLN A 68 6.74 9.50 -10.89
N ALA A 69 7.19 10.75 -10.93
CA ALA A 69 7.00 11.67 -12.04
C ALA A 69 8.33 11.93 -12.77
N GLU A 70 8.28 12.23 -14.05
CA GLU A 70 9.48 12.50 -14.87
C GLU A 70 10.09 13.88 -14.56
N GLU A 71 9.25 14.82 -14.09
CA GLU A 71 9.68 16.16 -13.70
C GLU A 71 8.81 16.71 -12.56
N LEU A 72 9.30 17.72 -11.87
CA LEU A 72 8.57 18.42 -10.82
C LEU A 72 7.64 19.48 -11.46
N SER A 73 6.57 19.02 -12.10
CA SER A 73 5.52 19.88 -12.63
C SER A 73 4.13 19.35 -12.22
N GLN A 74 3.15 20.25 -12.09
CA GLN A 74 1.78 19.85 -11.74
C GLN A 74 1.23 18.82 -12.72
N LYS A 75 1.49 19.01 -14.01
CA LYS A 75 1.03 18.11 -15.08
C LYS A 75 1.61 16.71 -14.89
N ALA A 76 2.95 16.60 -14.79
CA ALA A 76 3.63 15.30 -14.66
C ALA A 76 3.22 14.56 -13.38
N ILE A 77 3.03 15.28 -12.26
CA ILE A 77 2.55 14.70 -11.01
C ILE A 77 1.13 14.16 -11.15
N LEU A 78 0.20 14.93 -11.72
CA LEU A 78 -1.18 14.50 -11.92
C LEU A 78 -1.27 13.30 -12.87
N GLU A 79 -0.52 13.30 -13.97
CA GLU A 79 -0.42 12.17 -14.90
C GLU A 79 0.13 10.90 -14.23
N ALA A 80 1.14 11.05 -13.37
CA ALA A 80 1.69 9.95 -12.60
C ALA A 80 0.67 9.38 -11.60
N ILE A 81 -0.07 10.23 -10.90
CA ILE A 81 -1.12 9.83 -9.97
C ILE A 81 -2.25 9.10 -10.73
N GLN A 82 -2.72 9.65 -11.84
CA GLN A 82 -3.77 9.02 -12.65
C GLN A 82 -3.34 7.65 -13.19
N ALA A 83 -2.05 7.51 -13.51
CA ALA A 83 -1.47 6.24 -13.99
C ALA A 83 -1.12 5.25 -12.86
N GLY A 84 -1.37 5.58 -11.59
CA GLY A 84 -1.05 4.73 -10.45
C GLY A 84 0.45 4.62 -10.13
N ARG A 85 1.29 5.51 -10.70
CA ARG A 85 2.74 5.52 -10.44
C ARG A 85 3.05 6.23 -9.12
N PHE A 86 2.54 5.67 -8.04
CA PHE A 86 2.80 6.14 -6.69
C PHE A 86 2.52 5.03 -5.67
N TYR A 87 2.95 5.23 -4.44
CA TYR A 87 2.64 4.39 -3.31
C TYR A 87 2.43 5.25 -2.05
N ALA A 88 1.71 4.71 -1.06
CA ALA A 88 1.47 5.36 0.22
C ALA A 88 2.60 5.06 1.22
N SER A 89 3.00 6.02 2.05
CA SER A 89 4.09 5.83 3.01
C SER A 89 3.98 6.73 4.23
N GLN A 90 4.58 6.24 5.33
CA GLN A 90 4.90 6.96 6.55
C GLN A 90 6.41 7.08 6.81
N GLY A 91 7.24 6.56 5.88
CA GLY A 91 8.70 6.53 6.04
C GLY A 91 9.41 5.57 5.10
N PRO A 92 9.07 4.27 5.10
CA PRO A 92 9.71 3.30 4.22
C PRO A 92 9.60 3.69 2.76
N ARG A 93 10.69 3.50 2.00
CA ARG A 93 10.74 3.81 0.57
C ARG A 93 10.69 2.54 -0.24
N ILE A 94 9.78 2.46 -1.19
CA ILE A 94 9.78 1.45 -2.25
C ILE A 94 10.56 2.02 -3.42
N HIS A 95 11.69 1.41 -3.75
CA HIS A 95 12.54 1.85 -4.86
C HIS A 95 12.09 1.22 -6.16
N GLN A 96 11.75 -0.08 -6.12
CA GLN A 96 11.32 -0.82 -7.29
C GLN A 96 10.45 -2.01 -6.88
N ILE A 97 9.46 -2.32 -7.71
CA ILE A 97 8.72 -3.58 -7.68
C ILE A 97 8.79 -4.17 -9.08
N THR A 98 9.24 -5.42 -9.18
CA THR A 98 9.24 -6.19 -10.42
C THR A 98 8.43 -7.45 -10.27
N VAL A 99 7.79 -7.87 -11.37
CA VAL A 99 7.08 -9.16 -11.45
C VAL A 99 7.68 -9.94 -12.61
N GLU A 100 8.33 -11.04 -12.31
CA GLU A 100 8.96 -11.90 -13.30
C GLU A 100 8.73 -13.37 -12.94
N ASN A 101 8.25 -14.16 -13.89
CA ASN A 101 7.99 -15.59 -13.70
C ASN A 101 7.16 -15.88 -12.44
N ASP A 102 6.04 -15.18 -12.28
CA ASP A 102 5.15 -15.29 -11.12
C ASP A 102 5.85 -14.99 -9.76
N THR A 103 6.89 -14.18 -9.79
CA THR A 103 7.64 -13.77 -8.59
C THR A 103 7.67 -12.25 -8.47
N VAL A 104 7.23 -11.74 -7.34
CA VAL A 104 7.33 -10.32 -6.98
C VAL A 104 8.64 -10.08 -6.26
N THR A 105 9.45 -9.16 -6.77
CA THR A 105 10.64 -8.67 -6.07
C THR A 105 10.43 -7.21 -5.69
N VAL A 106 10.63 -6.90 -4.42
CA VAL A 106 10.53 -5.55 -3.86
C VAL A 106 11.92 -5.10 -3.43
N GLU A 107 12.39 -3.97 -3.96
CA GLU A 107 13.58 -3.26 -3.48
C GLU A 107 13.13 -2.01 -2.72
N CYS A 108 13.59 -1.85 -1.49
CA CYS A 108 13.11 -0.81 -0.58
C CYS A 108 14.21 -0.30 0.36
N SER A 109 13.90 0.77 1.11
CA SER A 109 14.70 1.13 2.29
C SER A 109 14.66 0.02 3.34
N PRO A 110 15.57 0.01 4.32
CA PRO A 110 15.59 -1.02 5.35
C PRO A 110 14.24 -1.18 6.07
N VAL A 111 13.69 -2.40 6.08
CA VAL A 111 12.45 -2.76 6.76
C VAL A 111 12.63 -3.99 7.65
N SER A 112 11.78 -4.15 8.64
CA SER A 112 11.76 -5.31 9.54
C SER A 112 10.70 -6.35 9.16
N CYS A 113 9.68 -5.93 8.42
CA CYS A 113 8.59 -6.81 8.00
C CYS A 113 8.07 -6.40 6.61
N ALA A 114 7.73 -7.40 5.81
CA ALA A 114 7.01 -7.23 4.54
C ALA A 114 5.89 -8.27 4.48
N VAL A 115 4.66 -7.82 4.20
CA VAL A 115 3.49 -8.68 4.07
C VAL A 115 2.90 -8.53 2.67
N PHE A 116 2.63 -9.67 2.02
CA PHE A 116 2.00 -9.74 0.70
C PHE A 116 0.53 -10.11 0.88
N ASN A 117 -0.35 -9.12 0.87
CA ASN A 117 -1.79 -9.29 1.05
C ASN A 117 -2.46 -9.58 -0.29
N SER A 118 -3.32 -10.58 -0.33
CA SER A 118 -4.08 -10.97 -1.52
C SER A 118 -5.51 -11.35 -1.17
N HIS A 119 -6.27 -11.84 -2.14
CA HIS A 119 -7.61 -12.38 -1.92
C HIS A 119 -7.63 -13.75 -1.23
N LEU A 120 -6.49 -14.44 -1.16
CA LEU A 120 -6.40 -15.71 -0.47
C LEU A 120 -6.51 -15.52 1.04
N VAL A 121 -7.31 -16.36 1.69
CA VAL A 121 -7.43 -16.37 3.16
C VAL A 121 -6.11 -16.73 3.82
N TRP A 122 -5.37 -17.64 3.20
CA TRP A 122 -4.08 -18.09 3.65
C TRP A 122 -3.13 -18.30 2.46
N SER A 123 -1.86 -18.04 2.68
CA SER A 123 -0.78 -18.30 1.73
C SER A 123 0.51 -18.50 2.52
N ASP A 124 1.28 -19.50 2.10
CA ASP A 124 2.62 -19.70 2.63
C ASP A 124 3.50 -18.48 2.36
N ASP A 125 4.41 -18.25 3.27
CA ASP A 125 5.48 -17.27 3.06
C ASP A 125 5.04 -15.81 2.81
N ARG A 126 3.75 -15.46 2.96
CA ARG A 126 3.29 -14.09 2.72
C ARG A 126 3.91 -13.05 3.65
N CYS A 127 4.39 -13.46 4.81
CA CYS A 127 5.04 -12.57 5.76
C CYS A 127 6.53 -12.88 5.82
N LYS A 128 7.35 -11.90 5.50
CA LYS A 128 8.80 -11.94 5.61
C LYS A 128 9.25 -11.03 6.72
N THR A 129 10.06 -11.53 7.63
CA THR A 129 10.62 -10.75 8.74
C THR A 129 12.14 -10.86 8.77
N GLY A 130 12.82 -9.79 9.16
CA GLY A 130 14.28 -9.75 9.27
C GLY A 130 14.78 -8.34 9.57
N ASP A 131 15.99 -8.23 10.06
CA ASP A 131 16.59 -6.93 10.36
C ASP A 131 17.10 -6.26 9.09
N GLY A 132 16.58 -5.05 8.80
CA GLY A 132 17.08 -4.20 7.74
C GLY A 132 16.98 -4.79 6.33
N MET A 133 15.93 -5.56 6.05
CA MET A 133 15.70 -6.11 4.72
C MET A 133 15.53 -4.99 3.70
N THR A 134 16.28 -5.06 2.60
CA THR A 134 16.21 -4.10 1.49
C THR A 134 15.77 -4.73 0.17
N LYS A 135 15.74 -6.06 0.11
CA LYS A 135 15.25 -6.83 -1.03
C LYS A 135 14.43 -7.99 -0.52
N ILE A 136 13.18 -8.06 -0.95
CA ILE A 136 12.23 -9.09 -0.55
C ILE A 136 11.72 -9.78 -1.82
N VAL A 137 11.72 -11.10 -1.80
CA VAL A 137 11.25 -11.95 -2.91
C VAL A 137 10.06 -12.75 -2.44
N TYR A 138 8.98 -12.70 -3.21
CA TYR A 138 7.75 -13.41 -2.95
C TYR A 138 7.28 -14.16 -4.20
N PRO A 139 7.37 -15.49 -4.24
CA PRO A 139 6.76 -16.27 -5.29
C PRO A 139 5.24 -16.27 -5.13
N ARG A 140 4.53 -16.14 -6.25
CA ARG A 140 3.08 -16.27 -6.32
C ARG A 140 2.65 -17.58 -5.66
N SER A 141 1.63 -17.51 -4.81
CA SER A 141 1.04 -18.71 -4.23
C SER A 141 0.10 -19.37 -5.24
N ASP A 142 0.20 -20.68 -5.36
CA ASP A 142 -0.72 -21.52 -6.12
C ASP A 142 -1.81 -22.18 -5.25
N TYR A 143 -1.91 -21.75 -3.98
CA TYR A 143 -2.94 -22.22 -3.05
C TYR A 143 -4.35 -21.93 -3.58
N GLY A 144 -5.21 -22.95 -3.57
CA GLY A 144 -6.56 -22.85 -4.11
C GLY A 144 -6.57 -22.62 -5.62
N ASP A 145 -7.18 -21.54 -6.08
CA ASP A 145 -7.22 -21.11 -7.49
C ASP A 145 -5.99 -20.28 -7.91
N GLY A 146 -5.00 -20.17 -7.04
CA GLY A 146 -3.81 -19.34 -7.21
C GLY A 146 -4.05 -17.85 -6.92
N GLU A 147 -2.98 -17.15 -6.61
CA GLU A 147 -3.04 -15.69 -6.40
C GLU A 147 -3.23 -14.96 -7.72
N ARG A 148 -4.18 -14.03 -7.76
CA ARG A 148 -4.44 -13.16 -8.93
C ARG A 148 -3.76 -11.81 -8.79
N PHE A 149 -3.50 -11.39 -7.57
CA PHE A 149 -2.86 -10.12 -7.23
C PHE A 149 -2.29 -10.18 -5.82
N VAL A 150 -1.36 -9.28 -5.55
CA VAL A 150 -0.89 -8.98 -4.20
C VAL A 150 -0.79 -7.47 -3.98
N ARG A 151 -0.81 -7.05 -2.74
CA ARG A 151 -0.45 -5.73 -2.25
C ARG A 151 0.68 -5.89 -1.22
N VAL A 152 1.74 -5.13 -1.39
CA VAL A 152 2.87 -5.15 -0.47
C VAL A 152 2.63 -4.15 0.66
N HIS A 153 2.82 -4.61 1.89
CA HIS A 153 2.81 -3.80 3.09
C HIS A 153 4.17 -3.94 3.78
N LEU A 154 4.90 -2.85 3.89
CA LEU A 154 6.23 -2.78 4.51
C LEU A 154 6.12 -2.12 5.87
N THR A 155 6.93 -2.60 6.84
CA THR A 155 7.07 -1.96 8.16
C THR A 155 8.55 -1.85 8.50
N ASP A 156 9.02 -0.65 8.86
CA ASP A 156 10.39 -0.43 9.31
C ASP A 156 10.60 -0.78 10.79
N ALA A 157 11.83 -0.63 11.27
CA ALA A 157 12.17 -0.92 12.67
C ALA A 157 11.53 0.06 13.69
N GLN A 158 11.05 1.21 13.23
CA GLN A 158 10.33 2.22 14.03
C GLN A 158 8.82 2.03 14.02
N GLY A 159 8.31 1.07 13.22
CA GLY A 159 6.88 0.82 13.06
C GLY A 159 6.20 1.71 12.01
N ASN A 160 6.96 2.52 11.26
CA ASN A 160 6.39 3.25 10.13
C ASN A 160 6.09 2.30 8.98
N GLN A 161 5.09 2.61 8.20
CA GLN A 161 4.52 1.71 7.21
C GLN A 161 4.57 2.30 5.79
N ALA A 162 4.59 1.43 4.80
CA ALA A 162 4.35 1.79 3.41
C ALA A 162 3.50 0.71 2.71
N TRP A 163 2.69 1.14 1.74
CA TRP A 163 1.74 0.29 1.03
C TRP A 163 1.86 0.50 -0.47
N SER A 164 2.09 -0.56 -1.22
CA SER A 164 2.00 -0.51 -2.67
C SER A 164 0.54 -0.43 -3.13
N ASN A 165 0.32 0.00 -4.36
CA ASN A 165 -0.90 -0.30 -5.08
C ASN A 165 -0.98 -1.81 -5.36
N ILE A 166 -2.13 -2.28 -5.87
CA ILE A 166 -2.32 -3.67 -6.28
C ILE A 166 -1.35 -4.01 -7.42
N ILE A 167 -0.75 -5.17 -7.31
CA ILE A 167 0.17 -5.79 -8.28
C ILE A 167 -0.53 -7.03 -8.82
N HIS A 168 -0.83 -7.08 -10.10
CA HIS A 168 -1.43 -8.24 -10.75
C HIS A 168 -0.35 -9.18 -11.27
N PHE A 169 -0.63 -10.49 -11.21
CA PHE A 169 0.18 -11.54 -11.81
C PHE A 169 -0.24 -11.81 -13.24
#